data_e4efd520fdd255e00c3cff94cd5daca3
#
_entry.id   e4efd520fdd255e00c3cff94cd5daca3
#
_cell.length_a   1.000
_cell.length_b   1.000
_cell.length_c   1.000
_cell.angle_alpha   90.00
_cell.angle_beta   90.00
_cell.angle_gamma   90.00
#
_symmetry.space_group_name_H-M   'P 1'
#
loop_
_entity.id
_entity.type
_entity.pdbx_description
1 polymer ?
#
loop_
_entity_poly.entity_id
_entity_poly.type
_entity_poly.pdbx_seq_one_letter_code
_entity_poly.pdbx_strand_id
1 'polypeptide(L)'
;MLSIIIPSLNEEKYLGLLLDSIKSQKFFDYEIILADAGSTDKTLEIAKQYGCKIITGGSPAKGRNEGSKIARGDIIFFCDADVILPDNFFEKALFEFKARNLEVASFGITPLPKKIITTAVLNICYNYPVRLLERILPHAATGILVEKDLFGKSGGFDEDIKLSEDHSLVRYVQKKFKARVGIIKSVNILVSDRRFKADGWFNIGLKYFFCELHLIFLGPVKSDVFNYKFDHYDKNQK
;
A
#
# COMPACT_ATOMS: atom_id res chain seq x y z
N MET A 1 -9.45 16.40 6.35
CA MET A 1 -9.91 15.01 6.64
C MET A 1 -9.09 14.02 5.83
N LEU A 2 -8.81 12.80 6.35
CA LEU A 2 -8.08 11.71 5.65
C LEU A 2 -9.08 10.61 5.29
N SER A 3 -9.08 10.10 4.04
CA SER A 3 -9.81 8.89 3.67
C SER A 3 -8.84 7.72 3.56
N ILE A 4 -9.06 6.68 4.37
CA ILE A 4 -8.26 5.46 4.38
C ILE A 4 -9.00 4.42 3.55
N ILE A 5 -8.38 3.94 2.46
CA ILE A 5 -8.98 2.98 1.53
C ILE A 5 -8.19 1.69 1.59
N ILE A 6 -8.90 0.61 1.91
CA ILE A 6 -8.33 -0.72 2.14
C ILE A 6 -8.98 -1.70 1.16
N PRO A 7 -8.29 -2.13 0.09
CA PRO A 7 -8.75 -3.27 -0.71
C PRO A 7 -8.60 -4.55 0.12
N SER A 8 -9.59 -5.42 0.08
CA SER A 8 -9.57 -6.66 0.86
C SER A 8 -10.19 -7.85 0.12
N LEU A 9 -9.65 -9.03 0.40
CA LEU A 9 -10.23 -10.32 0.03
C LEU A 9 -9.78 -11.38 1.05
N ASN A 10 -10.71 -11.86 1.89
CA ASN A 10 -10.47 -12.87 2.92
C ASN A 10 -9.29 -12.54 3.87
N GLU A 11 -9.31 -11.41 4.50
CA GLU A 11 -8.26 -10.90 5.40
C GLU A 11 -8.66 -10.97 6.89
N GLU A 12 -9.50 -11.95 7.29
CA GLU A 12 -9.99 -12.10 8.69
C GLU A 12 -8.86 -12.14 9.72
N LYS A 13 -7.67 -12.68 9.36
CA LYS A 13 -6.51 -12.81 10.27
C LYS A 13 -5.77 -11.50 10.51
N TYR A 14 -5.82 -10.56 9.56
CA TYR A 14 -4.96 -9.38 9.56
C TYR A 14 -5.72 -8.06 9.65
N LEU A 15 -6.92 -8.00 9.07
CA LEU A 15 -7.71 -6.77 9.01
C LEU A 15 -7.95 -6.18 10.41
N GLY A 16 -8.27 -7.02 11.40
CA GLY A 16 -8.45 -6.56 12.79
C GLY A 16 -7.21 -5.87 13.36
N LEU A 17 -6.02 -6.42 13.09
CA LEU A 17 -4.75 -5.85 13.56
C LEU A 17 -4.48 -4.47 12.92
N LEU A 18 -4.74 -4.33 11.62
CA LEU A 18 -4.65 -3.03 10.95
C LEU A 18 -5.64 -2.03 11.56
N LEU A 19 -6.91 -2.40 11.69
CA LEU A 19 -7.96 -1.52 12.22
C LEU A 19 -7.71 -1.11 13.66
N ASP A 20 -7.18 -2.01 14.51
CA ASP A 20 -6.71 -1.68 15.86
C ASP A 20 -5.58 -0.64 15.81
N SER A 21 -4.61 -0.85 14.92
CA SER A 21 -3.50 0.08 14.76
C SER A 21 -3.92 1.45 14.25
N ILE A 22 -4.99 1.54 13.45
CA ILE A 22 -5.59 2.80 13.01
C ILE A 22 -6.32 3.46 14.19
N LYS A 23 -7.13 2.71 14.95
CA LYS A 23 -7.87 3.25 16.09
C LYS A 23 -6.99 3.71 17.24
N SER A 24 -5.81 3.13 17.40
CA SER A 24 -4.85 3.53 18.44
C SER A 24 -4.13 4.85 18.15
N GLN A 25 -4.26 5.41 16.94
CA GLN A 25 -3.67 6.68 16.58
C GLN A 25 -4.36 7.83 17.33
N LYS A 26 -3.60 8.88 17.64
CA LYS A 26 -4.15 10.13 18.24
C LYS A 26 -4.79 11.06 17.21
N PHE A 27 -4.84 10.66 15.96
CA PHE A 27 -5.46 11.39 14.85
C PHE A 27 -6.87 10.88 14.62
N PHE A 28 -7.89 11.75 14.67
CA PHE A 28 -9.31 11.35 14.66
C PHE A 28 -10.09 11.86 13.44
N ASP A 29 -9.51 12.70 12.61
CA ASP A 29 -10.17 13.28 11.43
C ASP A 29 -10.00 12.38 10.20
N TYR A 30 -10.57 11.17 10.27
CA TYR A 30 -10.51 10.19 9.18
C TYR A 30 -11.81 9.40 8.98
N GLU A 31 -11.94 8.81 7.82
CA GLU A 31 -12.90 7.74 7.51
C GLU A 31 -12.16 6.51 6.99
N ILE A 32 -12.76 5.32 7.15
CA ILE A 32 -12.23 4.06 6.65
C ILE A 32 -13.20 3.48 5.63
N ILE A 33 -12.71 3.19 4.43
CA ILE A 33 -13.45 2.60 3.32
C ILE A 33 -12.80 1.25 3.02
N LEU A 34 -13.53 0.17 3.24
CA LEU A 34 -13.12 -1.18 2.88
C LEU A 34 -13.72 -1.53 1.52
N ALA A 35 -12.87 -1.78 0.54
CA ALA A 35 -13.27 -2.22 -0.80
C ALA A 35 -13.11 -3.75 -0.90
N ASP A 36 -14.19 -4.47 -0.62
CA ASP A 36 -14.18 -5.93 -0.53
C ASP A 36 -14.38 -6.60 -1.89
N ALA A 37 -13.51 -7.54 -2.22
CA ALA A 37 -13.51 -8.29 -3.48
C ALA A 37 -14.39 -9.58 -3.43
N GLY A 38 -15.27 -9.71 -2.46
CA GLY A 38 -16.15 -10.86 -2.27
C GLY A 38 -15.61 -11.84 -1.24
N SER A 39 -15.19 -11.36 -0.08
CA SER A 39 -14.71 -12.20 1.04
C SER A 39 -15.78 -13.18 1.51
N THR A 40 -15.34 -14.39 1.81
CA THR A 40 -16.19 -15.50 2.31
C THR A 40 -15.89 -15.87 3.75
N ASP A 41 -14.87 -15.25 4.34
CA ASP A 41 -14.48 -15.38 5.74
C ASP A 41 -15.08 -14.25 6.61
N LYS A 42 -14.55 -14.02 7.82
CA LYS A 42 -15.05 -13.00 8.74
C LYS A 42 -14.60 -11.56 8.42
N THR A 43 -13.97 -11.31 7.26
CA THR A 43 -13.48 -9.98 6.88
C THR A 43 -14.56 -8.91 6.99
N LEU A 44 -15.75 -9.15 6.42
CA LEU A 44 -16.86 -8.20 6.42
C LEU A 44 -17.47 -7.99 7.82
N GLU A 45 -17.48 -9.02 8.65
CA GLU A 45 -17.95 -8.93 10.05
C GLU A 45 -17.00 -8.01 10.85
N ILE A 46 -15.70 -8.24 10.74
CA ILE A 46 -14.67 -7.39 11.37
C ILE A 46 -14.81 -5.95 10.90
N ALA A 47 -14.89 -5.69 9.60
CA ALA A 47 -15.03 -4.35 9.07
C ALA A 47 -16.25 -3.60 9.64
N LYS A 48 -17.39 -4.27 9.78
CA LYS A 48 -18.62 -3.71 10.38
C LYS A 48 -18.41 -3.34 11.86
N GLN A 49 -17.76 -4.19 12.64
CA GLN A 49 -17.46 -3.94 14.06
C GLN A 49 -16.60 -2.67 14.25
N TYR A 50 -15.72 -2.38 13.29
CA TYR A 50 -14.88 -1.18 13.33
C TYR A 50 -15.53 0.06 12.71
N GLY A 51 -16.75 -0.05 12.18
CA GLY A 51 -17.47 1.07 11.57
C GLY A 51 -16.94 1.46 10.19
N CYS A 52 -16.30 0.54 9.47
CA CYS A 52 -15.83 0.79 8.12
C CYS A 52 -17.01 0.98 7.15
N LYS A 53 -16.87 1.91 6.21
CA LYS A 53 -17.76 1.99 5.06
C LYS A 53 -17.37 0.90 4.06
N ILE A 54 -18.25 -0.08 3.86
CA ILE A 54 -17.97 -1.23 2.99
C ILE A 54 -18.54 -0.97 1.61
N ILE A 55 -17.73 -1.24 0.57
CA ILE A 55 -18.10 -1.18 -0.83
C ILE A 55 -17.65 -2.42 -1.57
N THR A 56 -18.24 -2.67 -2.75
CA THR A 56 -17.76 -3.71 -3.64
C THR A 56 -16.44 -3.30 -4.27
N GLY A 57 -15.44 -4.14 -4.14
CA GLY A 57 -14.09 -3.99 -4.67
C GLY A 57 -13.88 -4.80 -5.96
N GLY A 58 -12.77 -5.52 -6.01
CA GLY A 58 -12.31 -6.35 -7.12
C GLY A 58 -10.80 -6.54 -7.03
N SER A 59 -10.06 -6.38 -8.15
CA SER A 59 -8.60 -6.30 -8.06
C SER A 59 -8.18 -5.17 -7.10
N PRO A 60 -6.97 -5.20 -6.53
CA PRO A 60 -6.50 -4.12 -5.65
C PRO A 60 -6.63 -2.73 -6.29
N ALA A 61 -6.26 -2.58 -7.57
CA ALA A 61 -6.41 -1.35 -8.33
C ALA A 61 -7.87 -0.90 -8.40
N LYS A 62 -8.80 -1.81 -8.75
CA LYS A 62 -10.24 -1.53 -8.81
C LYS A 62 -10.78 -1.14 -7.44
N GLY A 63 -10.46 -1.88 -6.39
CA GLY A 63 -10.91 -1.57 -5.05
C GLY A 63 -10.47 -0.18 -4.57
N ARG A 64 -9.21 0.20 -4.84
CA ARG A 64 -8.69 1.54 -4.56
C ARG A 64 -9.42 2.63 -5.37
N ASN A 65 -9.67 2.38 -6.66
CA ASN A 65 -10.41 3.31 -7.52
C ASN A 65 -11.84 3.51 -7.03
N GLU A 66 -12.59 2.43 -6.77
CA GLU A 66 -13.97 2.53 -6.28
C GLU A 66 -14.04 3.24 -4.91
N GLY A 67 -13.10 2.94 -4.01
CA GLY A 67 -12.99 3.62 -2.73
C GLY A 67 -12.76 5.12 -2.87
N SER A 68 -11.92 5.53 -3.81
CA SER A 68 -11.61 6.96 -4.05
C SER A 68 -12.81 7.78 -4.51
N LYS A 69 -13.74 7.17 -5.25
CA LYS A 69 -14.95 7.86 -5.76
C LYS A 69 -15.86 8.34 -4.61
N ILE A 70 -15.87 7.62 -3.51
CA ILE A 70 -16.74 7.94 -2.36
C ILE A 70 -15.98 8.56 -1.17
N ALA A 71 -14.66 8.67 -1.30
CA ALA A 71 -13.79 9.30 -0.31
C ALA A 71 -14.16 10.79 -0.15
N ARG A 72 -14.21 11.27 1.11
CA ARG A 72 -14.55 12.66 1.44
C ARG A 72 -13.33 13.49 1.84
N GLY A 73 -12.23 12.82 2.19
CA GLY A 73 -10.98 13.47 2.58
C GLY A 73 -10.24 14.13 1.42
N ASP A 74 -9.53 15.22 1.72
CA ASP A 74 -8.68 15.92 0.76
C ASP A 74 -7.39 15.14 0.46
N ILE A 75 -7.01 14.27 1.38
CA ILE A 75 -5.90 13.34 1.25
C ILE A 75 -6.47 11.92 1.35
N ILE A 76 -6.00 11.05 0.46
CA ILE A 76 -6.32 9.63 0.46
C ILE A 76 -5.09 8.84 0.91
N PHE A 77 -5.28 7.90 1.81
CA PHE A 77 -4.29 6.90 2.19
C PHE A 77 -4.76 5.53 1.71
N PHE A 78 -4.15 5.03 0.66
CA PHE A 78 -4.31 3.63 0.25
C PHE A 78 -3.40 2.75 1.10
N CYS A 79 -3.93 1.66 1.63
CA CYS A 79 -3.25 0.80 2.58
C CYS A 79 -3.67 -0.66 2.36
N ASP A 80 -2.70 -1.58 2.36
CA ASP A 80 -3.00 -3.01 2.28
C ASP A 80 -3.60 -3.51 3.60
N ALA A 81 -4.44 -4.56 3.55
CA ALA A 81 -5.16 -5.08 4.72
C ALA A 81 -4.25 -5.84 5.71
N ASP A 82 -3.04 -6.25 5.31
CA ASP A 82 -2.11 -7.10 6.05
C ASP A 82 -0.91 -6.33 6.66
N VAL A 83 -1.07 -5.04 6.85
CA VAL A 83 -0.04 -4.18 7.47
C VAL A 83 -0.48 -3.70 8.86
N ILE A 84 0.47 -3.16 9.63
CA ILE A 84 0.23 -2.53 10.92
C ILE A 84 0.88 -1.14 10.91
N LEU A 85 0.14 -0.13 11.37
CA LEU A 85 0.64 1.23 11.49
C LEU A 85 1.26 1.44 12.88
N PRO A 86 2.52 1.87 12.98
CA PRO A 86 3.12 2.15 14.28
C PRO A 86 2.50 3.40 14.94
N ASP A 87 2.81 3.60 16.21
CA ASP A 87 2.33 4.74 17.00
C ASP A 87 2.66 6.09 16.35
N ASN A 88 1.69 7.01 16.39
CA ASN A 88 1.77 8.34 15.81
C ASN A 88 2.06 8.34 14.30
N PHE A 89 1.59 7.31 13.58
CA PHE A 89 1.82 7.15 12.14
C PHE A 89 1.25 8.33 11.35
N PHE A 90 -0.04 8.63 11.52
CA PHE A 90 -0.68 9.68 10.74
C PHE A 90 -0.13 11.07 11.06
N GLU A 91 0.14 11.36 12.33
CA GLU A 91 0.72 12.64 12.73
C GLU A 91 2.08 12.89 12.07
N LYS A 92 2.98 11.90 12.14
CA LYS A 92 4.31 11.98 11.52
C LYS A 92 4.23 12.04 10.00
N ALA A 93 3.42 11.15 9.40
CA ALA A 93 3.30 11.06 7.96
C ALA A 93 2.70 12.32 7.35
N LEU A 94 1.58 12.82 7.89
CA LEU A 94 0.92 14.01 7.39
C LEU A 94 1.71 15.29 7.65
N PHE A 95 2.42 15.35 8.79
CA PHE A 95 3.33 16.47 9.07
C PHE A 95 4.45 16.54 8.03
N GLU A 96 5.14 15.41 7.78
CA GLU A 96 6.22 15.36 6.78
C GLU A 96 5.70 15.59 5.36
N PHE A 97 4.54 15.00 5.00
CA PHE A 97 3.89 15.18 3.71
C PHE A 97 3.65 16.67 3.42
N LYS A 98 3.08 17.40 4.37
CA LYS A 98 2.84 18.85 4.25
C LYS A 98 4.12 19.66 4.29
N ALA A 99 5.03 19.38 5.22
CA ALA A 99 6.29 20.14 5.37
C ALA A 99 7.18 20.06 4.13
N ARG A 100 7.14 18.94 3.39
CA ARG A 100 7.86 18.75 2.13
C ARG A 100 7.05 19.15 0.90
N ASN A 101 5.82 19.66 1.09
CA ASN A 101 4.88 19.98 0.02
C ASN A 101 4.70 18.82 -0.97
N LEU A 102 4.59 17.58 -0.48
CA LEU A 102 4.38 16.41 -1.31
C LEU A 102 2.93 16.37 -1.78
N GLU A 103 2.70 15.87 -2.99
CA GLU A 103 1.38 15.60 -3.54
C GLU A 103 1.10 14.08 -3.59
N VAL A 104 2.18 13.28 -3.63
CA VAL A 104 2.14 11.83 -3.46
C VAL A 104 3.30 11.40 -2.58
N ALA A 105 3.04 10.50 -1.66
CA ALA A 105 4.08 9.89 -0.84
C ALA A 105 3.83 8.40 -0.64
N SER A 106 4.92 7.64 -0.56
CA SER A 106 4.93 6.25 -0.12
C SER A 106 5.78 6.11 1.13
N PHE A 107 6.01 4.90 1.59
CA PHE A 107 6.63 4.62 2.87
C PHE A 107 7.76 3.60 2.74
N GLY A 108 8.71 3.67 3.66
CA GLY A 108 9.58 2.54 3.93
C GLY A 108 8.83 1.44 4.68
N ILE A 109 9.37 0.23 4.67
CA ILE A 109 8.78 -0.92 5.35
C ILE A 109 9.66 -1.42 6.48
N THR A 110 9.04 -2.01 7.50
CA THR A 110 9.71 -2.69 8.61
C THR A 110 9.06 -4.06 8.81
N PRO A 111 9.82 -5.15 8.85
CA PRO A 111 9.24 -6.50 8.96
C PRO A 111 8.69 -6.76 10.36
N LEU A 112 7.61 -7.54 10.45
CA LEU A 112 7.09 -8.13 11.68
C LEU A 112 7.21 -9.65 11.62
N PRO A 113 7.78 -10.28 12.68
CA PRO A 113 8.42 -9.67 13.86
C PRO A 113 9.72 -8.94 13.51
N LYS A 114 10.02 -7.89 14.27
CA LYS A 114 11.29 -7.14 14.12
C LYS A 114 12.47 -8.02 14.51
N LYS A 115 13.19 -8.55 13.53
CA LYS A 115 14.46 -9.24 13.74
C LYS A 115 15.59 -8.34 13.24
N ILE A 116 16.66 -8.19 14.01
CA ILE A 116 17.77 -7.27 13.71
C ILE A 116 18.33 -7.51 12.29
N ILE A 117 18.65 -8.77 11.96
CA ILE A 117 19.24 -9.13 10.66
C ILE A 117 18.27 -8.82 9.53
N THR A 118 17.01 -9.24 9.63
CA THR A 118 16.00 -9.01 8.60
C THR A 118 15.73 -7.53 8.38
N THR A 119 15.66 -6.76 9.47
CA THR A 119 15.48 -5.31 9.40
C THR A 119 16.69 -4.63 8.77
N ALA A 120 17.90 -5.04 9.09
CA ALA A 120 19.11 -4.50 8.49
C ALA A 120 19.17 -4.79 6.97
N VAL A 121 18.87 -6.03 6.56
CA VAL A 121 18.81 -6.41 5.14
C VAL A 121 17.76 -5.58 4.40
N LEU A 122 16.54 -5.45 4.93
CA LEU A 122 15.51 -4.60 4.31
C LEU A 122 15.91 -3.13 4.23
N ASN A 123 16.57 -2.60 5.25
CA ASN A 123 17.06 -1.23 5.19
C ASN A 123 18.07 -1.05 4.07
N ILE A 124 19.07 -1.93 3.98
CA ILE A 124 20.15 -1.82 2.99
C ILE A 124 19.64 -2.07 1.57
N CYS A 125 18.84 -3.15 1.38
CA CYS A 125 18.43 -3.59 0.06
C CYS A 125 17.17 -2.89 -0.47
N TYR A 126 16.37 -2.28 0.40
CA TYR A 126 15.10 -1.67 0.01
C TYR A 126 14.97 -0.22 0.49
N ASN A 127 14.87 0.03 1.80
CA ASN A 127 14.53 1.36 2.32
C ASN A 127 15.54 2.46 1.93
N TYR A 128 16.85 2.20 2.01
CA TYR A 128 17.86 3.20 1.62
C TYR A 128 17.87 3.47 0.12
N PRO A 129 17.92 2.46 -0.79
CA PRO A 129 17.84 2.70 -2.23
C PRO A 129 16.59 3.47 -2.64
N VAL A 130 15.41 3.08 -2.14
CA VAL A 130 14.13 3.72 -2.47
C VAL A 130 14.11 5.20 -2.03
N ARG A 131 14.65 5.50 -0.84
CA ARG A 131 14.76 6.88 -0.33
C ARG A 131 15.79 7.70 -1.09
N LEU A 132 16.90 7.09 -1.50
CA LEU A 132 17.93 7.77 -2.26
C LEU A 132 17.46 8.14 -3.67
N LEU A 133 16.71 7.21 -4.28
CA LEU A 133 16.24 7.34 -5.66
C LEU A 133 14.83 7.96 -5.77
N GLU A 134 14.22 8.43 -4.67
CA GLU A 134 12.82 8.88 -4.63
C GLU A 134 12.44 9.89 -5.72
N ARG A 135 13.40 10.74 -6.16
CA ARG A 135 13.18 11.77 -7.18
C ARG A 135 13.34 11.26 -8.60
N ILE A 136 14.19 10.26 -8.81
CA ILE A 136 14.57 9.75 -10.13
C ILE A 136 13.73 8.54 -10.48
N LEU A 137 13.55 7.65 -9.52
CA LEU A 137 12.82 6.40 -9.66
C LEU A 137 11.81 6.27 -8.51
N PRO A 138 10.68 7.01 -8.58
CA PRO A 138 9.69 6.94 -7.52
C PRO A 138 9.14 5.54 -7.38
N HIS A 139 8.97 5.14 -6.12
CA HIS A 139 8.60 3.80 -5.73
C HIS A 139 7.41 3.88 -4.77
N ALA A 140 6.51 2.92 -4.84
CA ALA A 140 5.41 2.77 -3.91
C ALA A 140 5.27 1.31 -3.50
N ALA A 141 4.94 1.08 -2.23
CA ALA A 141 4.62 -0.24 -1.71
C ALA A 141 3.73 -0.11 -0.49
N THR A 142 2.84 -1.06 -0.27
CA THR A 142 2.01 -1.26 0.92
C THR A 142 1.19 -0.06 1.40
N GLY A 143 1.58 1.18 1.04
CA GLY A 143 0.85 2.38 1.41
C GLY A 143 1.20 3.59 0.54
N ILE A 144 0.19 4.35 0.16
CA ILE A 144 0.33 5.58 -0.64
C ILE A 144 -0.55 6.67 -0.03
N LEU A 145 0.06 7.81 0.31
CA LEU A 145 -0.65 9.06 0.54
C LEU A 145 -0.71 9.84 -0.77
N VAL A 146 -1.86 10.36 -1.12
CA VAL A 146 -2.04 11.18 -2.33
C VAL A 146 -3.09 12.26 -2.11
N GLU A 147 -2.87 13.45 -2.68
CA GLU A 147 -3.91 14.46 -2.76
C GLU A 147 -5.06 13.97 -3.65
N LYS A 148 -6.30 14.02 -3.14
CA LYS A 148 -7.48 13.53 -3.83
C LYS A 148 -7.66 14.15 -5.21
N ASP A 149 -7.43 15.45 -5.34
CA ASP A 149 -7.55 16.17 -6.61
C ASP A 149 -6.55 15.67 -7.65
N LEU A 150 -5.30 15.43 -7.26
CA LEU A 150 -4.29 14.88 -8.15
C LEU A 150 -4.66 13.45 -8.56
N PHE A 151 -5.13 12.62 -7.61
CA PHE A 151 -5.58 11.26 -7.89
C PHE A 151 -6.73 11.26 -8.90
N GLY A 152 -7.74 12.09 -8.70
CA GLY A 152 -8.85 12.24 -9.64
C GLY A 152 -8.42 12.69 -11.03
N LYS A 153 -7.53 13.71 -11.12
CA LYS A 153 -6.97 14.18 -12.40
C LYS A 153 -6.12 13.13 -13.11
N SER A 154 -5.48 12.24 -12.36
CA SER A 154 -4.66 11.16 -12.95
C SER A 154 -5.49 10.06 -13.61
N GLY A 155 -6.78 9.93 -13.28
CA GLY A 155 -7.64 8.84 -13.70
C GLY A 155 -7.55 7.62 -12.78
N GLY A 156 -6.77 7.67 -11.69
CA GLY A 156 -6.62 6.60 -10.73
C GLY A 156 -5.59 5.53 -11.15
N PHE A 157 -5.73 4.35 -10.55
CA PHE A 157 -4.91 3.18 -10.91
C PHE A 157 -5.35 2.58 -12.23
N ASP A 158 -4.42 2.16 -13.08
CA ASP A 158 -4.69 1.37 -14.28
C ASP A 158 -5.04 -0.07 -13.87
N GLU A 159 -6.31 -0.45 -14.04
CA GLU A 159 -6.84 -1.76 -13.62
C GLU A 159 -6.36 -2.93 -14.49
N ASP A 160 -5.78 -2.65 -15.67
CA ASP A 160 -5.17 -3.65 -16.54
C ASP A 160 -3.78 -4.08 -16.05
N ILE A 161 -3.15 -3.32 -15.16
CA ILE A 161 -1.84 -3.65 -14.60
C ILE A 161 -2.01 -4.77 -13.56
N LYS A 162 -1.29 -5.88 -13.78
CA LYS A 162 -1.38 -7.08 -12.92
C LYS A 162 -0.42 -7.06 -11.74
N LEU A 163 0.65 -6.28 -11.83
CA LEU A 163 1.68 -6.20 -10.80
C LEU A 163 2.31 -4.82 -10.76
N SER A 164 2.50 -4.28 -9.56
CA SER A 164 3.10 -2.96 -9.30
C SER A 164 2.31 -1.80 -9.93
N GLU A 165 0.98 -1.85 -9.86
CA GLU A 165 0.08 -0.77 -10.26
C GLU A 165 0.34 0.52 -9.47
N ASP A 166 0.80 0.38 -8.23
CA ASP A 166 1.20 1.45 -7.33
C ASP A 166 2.44 2.21 -7.83
N HIS A 167 3.50 1.50 -8.25
CA HIS A 167 4.68 2.10 -8.87
C HIS A 167 4.33 2.84 -10.16
N SER A 168 3.46 2.21 -10.98
CA SER A 168 3.02 2.78 -12.25
C SER A 168 2.27 4.09 -12.05
N LEU A 169 1.36 4.16 -11.08
CA LEU A 169 0.64 5.38 -10.72
C LEU A 169 1.61 6.50 -10.30
N VAL A 170 2.51 6.21 -9.36
CA VAL A 170 3.42 7.21 -8.80
C VAL A 170 4.35 7.79 -9.88
N ARG A 171 4.89 6.93 -10.75
CA ARG A 171 5.71 7.35 -11.89
C ARG A 171 4.91 8.14 -12.94
N TYR A 172 3.68 7.72 -13.19
CA TYR A 172 2.79 8.41 -14.13
C TYR A 172 2.47 9.84 -13.67
N VAL A 173 2.07 10.02 -12.40
CA VAL A 173 1.74 11.36 -11.89
C VAL A 173 2.97 12.25 -11.81
N GLN A 174 4.13 11.72 -11.44
CA GLN A 174 5.38 12.48 -11.48
C GLN A 174 5.73 12.95 -12.90
N LYS A 175 5.65 12.05 -13.88
CA LYS A 175 6.04 12.36 -15.26
C LYS A 175 5.05 13.31 -15.93
N LYS A 176 3.73 13.03 -15.82
CA LYS A 176 2.69 13.74 -16.56
C LYS A 176 2.29 15.06 -15.88
N PHE A 177 2.13 15.05 -14.57
CA PHE A 177 1.65 16.21 -13.82
C PHE A 177 2.76 16.98 -13.12
N LYS A 178 4.02 16.49 -13.18
CA LYS A 178 5.17 17.05 -12.45
C LYS A 178 4.94 17.04 -10.94
N ALA A 179 4.14 16.11 -10.47
CA ALA A 179 3.79 16.00 -9.06
C ALA A 179 5.04 15.82 -8.18
N ARG A 180 5.01 16.43 -7.02
CA ARG A 180 6.05 16.27 -5.98
C ARG A 180 5.85 14.96 -5.26
N VAL A 181 6.64 13.98 -5.67
CA VAL A 181 6.62 12.62 -5.13
C VAL A 181 7.76 12.42 -4.14
N GLY A 182 7.51 11.68 -3.06
CA GLY A 182 8.55 11.37 -2.08
C GLY A 182 8.26 10.13 -1.23
N ILE A 183 9.25 9.72 -0.46
CA ILE A 183 9.10 8.67 0.56
C ILE A 183 9.06 9.34 1.94
N ILE A 184 8.06 9.03 2.74
CA ILE A 184 8.01 9.46 4.14
C ILE A 184 9.16 8.78 4.89
N LYS A 185 9.96 9.59 5.58
CA LYS A 185 11.18 9.13 6.27
C LYS A 185 11.00 9.02 7.77
N SER A 186 10.03 9.74 8.31
CA SER A 186 9.74 9.82 9.75
C SER A 186 9.10 8.55 10.32
N VAL A 187 8.48 7.73 9.47
CA VAL A 187 7.79 6.51 9.88
C VAL A 187 7.76 5.48 8.76
N ASN A 188 7.85 4.19 9.11
CA ASN A 188 7.69 3.07 8.20
C ASN A 188 6.39 2.33 8.49
N ILE A 189 5.83 1.64 7.49
CA ILE A 189 4.74 0.69 7.66
C ILE A 189 5.32 -0.64 8.13
N LEU A 190 4.63 -1.30 9.09
CA LEU A 190 5.02 -2.61 9.57
C LEU A 190 4.33 -3.66 8.69
N VAL A 191 5.13 -4.55 8.07
CA VAL A 191 4.64 -5.56 7.13
C VAL A 191 4.79 -6.96 7.69
N SER A 192 3.79 -7.81 7.48
CA SER A 192 3.86 -9.22 7.85
C SER A 192 4.96 -9.93 7.05
N ASP A 193 5.67 -10.86 7.68
CA ASP A 193 6.67 -11.70 7.03
C ASP A 193 6.07 -12.94 6.33
N ARG A 194 4.73 -13.05 6.24
CA ARG A 194 4.03 -14.22 5.67
C ARG A 194 4.46 -14.57 4.25
N ARG A 195 4.58 -13.56 3.38
CA ARG A 195 5.05 -13.75 1.98
C ARG A 195 6.48 -14.23 1.94
N PHE A 196 7.32 -13.62 2.77
CA PHE A 196 8.74 -14.01 2.85
C PHE A 196 8.92 -15.42 3.39
N LYS A 197 8.02 -15.90 4.26
CA LYS A 197 8.01 -17.29 4.74
C LYS A 197 7.50 -18.28 3.70
N ALA A 198 6.46 -17.89 2.93
CA ALA A 198 5.84 -18.76 1.93
C ALA A 198 6.73 -18.95 0.70
N ASP A 199 7.27 -17.88 0.14
CA ASP A 199 8.00 -17.90 -1.13
C ASP A 199 9.54 -17.84 -0.96
N GLY A 200 10.01 -17.55 0.26
CA GLY A 200 11.43 -17.33 0.55
C GLY A 200 11.91 -15.92 0.21
N TRP A 201 12.77 -15.36 1.06
CA TRP A 201 13.31 -13.99 0.93
C TRP A 201 14.02 -13.74 -0.41
N PHE A 202 14.80 -14.73 -0.87
CA PHE A 202 15.57 -14.60 -2.10
C PHE A 202 14.69 -14.59 -3.34
N ASN A 203 13.70 -15.50 -3.40
CA ASN A 203 12.78 -15.58 -4.54
C ASN A 203 11.92 -14.32 -4.67
N ILE A 204 11.42 -13.80 -3.55
CA ILE A 204 10.66 -12.54 -3.54
C ILE A 204 11.55 -11.38 -3.99
N GLY A 205 12.77 -11.28 -3.46
CA GLY A 205 13.72 -10.25 -3.86
C GLY A 205 14.01 -10.27 -5.36
N LEU A 206 14.24 -11.46 -5.94
CA LEU A 206 14.43 -11.63 -7.38
C LEU A 206 13.19 -11.24 -8.19
N LYS A 207 11.98 -11.67 -7.77
CA LYS A 207 10.73 -11.30 -8.46
C LYS A 207 10.55 -9.78 -8.50
N TYR A 208 10.73 -9.10 -7.38
CA TYR A 208 10.62 -7.64 -7.33
C TYR A 208 11.73 -6.95 -8.13
N PHE A 209 12.95 -7.46 -8.10
CA PHE A 209 14.06 -6.93 -8.90
C PHE A 209 13.75 -7.03 -10.41
N PHE A 210 13.32 -8.19 -10.89
CA PHE A 210 12.96 -8.36 -12.30
C PHE A 210 11.70 -7.57 -12.69
N CYS A 211 10.72 -7.46 -11.78
CA CYS A 211 9.57 -6.60 -11.98
C CYS A 211 10.00 -5.14 -12.15
N GLU A 212 10.92 -4.67 -11.32
CA GLU A 212 11.44 -3.30 -11.40
C GLU A 212 12.21 -3.05 -12.70
N LEU A 213 13.04 -3.99 -13.15
CA LEU A 213 13.70 -3.91 -14.45
C LEU A 213 12.66 -3.88 -15.59
N HIS A 214 11.62 -4.71 -15.51
CA HIS A 214 10.54 -4.70 -16.49
C HIS A 214 9.85 -3.32 -16.54
N LEU A 215 9.51 -2.75 -15.38
CA LEU A 215 8.89 -1.42 -15.30
C LEU A 215 9.76 -0.31 -15.89
N ILE A 216 11.09 -0.40 -15.70
CA ILE A 216 12.04 0.60 -16.22
C ILE A 216 12.19 0.51 -17.74
N PHE A 217 12.35 -0.70 -18.27
CA PHE A 217 12.72 -0.90 -19.68
C PHE A 217 11.54 -1.22 -20.61
N LEU A 218 10.50 -1.90 -20.10
CA LEU A 218 9.37 -2.41 -20.88
C LEU A 218 8.03 -1.75 -20.50
N GLY A 219 8.00 -1.01 -19.38
CA GLY A 219 6.78 -0.35 -18.88
C GLY A 219 5.92 -1.24 -17.99
N PRO A 220 4.64 -0.87 -17.78
CA PRO A 220 3.74 -1.55 -16.84
C PRO A 220 3.52 -3.03 -17.16
N VAL A 221 3.46 -3.87 -16.11
CA VAL A 221 3.25 -5.32 -16.24
C VAL A 221 1.75 -5.62 -16.42
N LYS A 222 1.31 -5.76 -17.68
CA LYS A 222 -0.09 -6.03 -18.03
C LYS A 222 -0.41 -7.52 -18.24
N SER A 223 0.61 -8.37 -18.32
CA SER A 223 0.47 -9.83 -18.49
C SER A 223 0.97 -10.58 -17.25
N ASP A 224 0.53 -11.82 -17.06
CA ASP A 224 0.90 -12.65 -15.91
C ASP A 224 2.29 -13.31 -16.08
N VAL A 225 3.27 -12.54 -16.56
CA VAL A 225 4.64 -13.01 -16.80
C VAL A 225 5.32 -13.50 -15.53
N PHE A 226 4.96 -12.91 -14.38
CA PHE A 226 5.58 -13.23 -13.09
C PHE A 226 4.80 -14.26 -12.29
N ASN A 227 3.67 -14.78 -12.81
CA ASN A 227 2.80 -15.76 -12.14
C ASN A 227 2.49 -15.36 -10.68
N TYR A 228 2.14 -14.07 -10.51
CA TYR A 228 1.95 -13.48 -9.19
C TYR A 228 0.53 -13.78 -8.70
N LYS A 229 0.42 -14.55 -7.63
CA LYS A 229 -0.86 -14.85 -6.99
C LYS A 229 -1.09 -13.90 -5.84
N PHE A 230 -2.20 -13.17 -5.86
CA PHE A 230 -2.65 -12.36 -4.72
C PHE A 230 -3.19 -13.21 -3.57
N ASP A 231 -3.58 -14.48 -3.85
CA ASP A 231 -4.05 -15.46 -2.87
C ASP A 231 -2.88 -16.17 -2.19
N HIS A 232 -2.38 -15.62 -1.10
CA HIS A 232 -1.48 -16.33 -0.19
C HIS A 232 -2.26 -16.99 0.96
N TYR A 233 -3.40 -17.63 0.63
CA TYR A 233 -4.10 -18.42 1.62
C TYR A 233 -3.36 -19.72 1.89
N ASP A 234 -3.17 -20.02 3.18
CA ASP A 234 -2.69 -21.29 3.68
C ASP A 234 -3.46 -22.45 3.04
N LYS A 235 -2.86 -23.11 2.04
CA LYS A 235 -3.35 -24.39 1.52
C LYS A 235 -3.23 -25.53 2.54
N ASN A 236 -2.75 -25.24 3.75
CA ASN A 236 -2.44 -26.23 4.81
C ASN A 236 -3.47 -26.24 5.94
N GLN A 237 -4.72 -25.82 5.69
CA GLN A 237 -5.84 -26.14 6.58
C GLN A 237 -6.87 -26.96 5.80
N LYS A 238 -6.54 -28.25 5.61
CA LYS A 238 -7.51 -29.34 5.50
C LYS A 238 -7.43 -30.18 6.76
#